data_dd33be8d85ab4008e65ccaac6df745fd
#
_entry.id   dd33be8d85ab4008e65ccaac6df745fd
#
_cell.length_a   1.000
_cell.length_b   1.000
_cell.length_c   1.000
_cell.angle_alpha   90.00
_cell.angle_beta   90.00
_cell.angle_gamma   90.00
#
_symmetry.space_group_name_H-M   'P 1'
#
loop_
_entity.id
_entity.type
_entity.pdbx_description
1 polymer ?
#
loop_
_entity_poly.entity_id
_entity_poly.type
_entity_poly.pdbx_seq_one_letter_code
_entity_poly.pdbx_strand_id
1 'polypeptide(L)'
;MLGHIVQGVKMLDRVTEELGFPREKAIMLEHMILAHHYEPEYGSPKKPLFPEAEVLHYLDILDARMFDMQAALENTEPGQFSEKVRTLDNRRLYKPAFAGAALADAQQVQREAIAPEQNL
;
A
#
# COMPACT_ATOMS: atom_id res chain seq x y z
N MET A 1 15.47 19.98 1.05
CA MET A 1 15.35 18.86 2.03
C MET A 1 15.30 17.56 1.24
N LEU A 2 15.82 16.48 1.81
CA LEU A 2 15.84 15.16 1.16
C LEU A 2 14.43 14.56 1.16
N GLY A 3 13.94 14.08 0.02
CA GLY A 3 12.66 13.38 -0.09
C GLY A 3 12.68 12.02 0.63
N HIS A 4 11.49 11.44 0.87
CA HIS A 4 11.33 10.17 1.59
C HIS A 4 12.07 8.98 0.91
N ILE A 5 12.15 8.96 -0.41
CA ILE A 5 12.89 7.94 -1.17
C ILE A 5 14.38 7.95 -0.76
N VAL A 6 15.02 9.12 -0.78
CA VAL A 6 16.44 9.23 -0.42
C VAL A 6 16.67 8.89 1.05
N GLN A 7 15.75 9.28 1.94
CA GLN A 7 15.82 8.90 3.35
C GLN A 7 15.66 7.40 3.55
N GLY A 8 14.74 6.77 2.81
CA GLY A 8 14.53 5.32 2.82
C GLY A 8 15.79 4.55 2.38
N VAL A 9 16.40 4.95 1.27
CA VAL A 9 17.66 4.34 0.79
C VAL A 9 18.78 4.47 1.83
N LYS A 10 18.97 5.66 2.41
CA LYS A 10 19.99 5.87 3.46
C LYS A 10 19.74 5.03 4.71
N MET A 11 18.48 4.88 5.12
CA MET A 11 18.14 4.04 6.27
C MET A 11 18.45 2.58 5.98
N LEU A 12 18.05 2.10 4.80
CA LEU A 12 18.27 0.72 4.39
C LEU A 12 19.76 0.40 4.27
N ASP A 13 20.55 1.27 3.63
CA ASP A 13 21.99 1.12 3.50
C ASP A 13 22.66 0.95 4.87
N ARG A 14 22.35 1.81 5.83
CA ARG A 14 22.87 1.72 7.20
C ARG A 14 22.47 0.40 7.89
N VAL A 15 21.20 0.03 7.83
CA VAL A 15 20.70 -1.17 8.52
C VAL A 15 21.29 -2.44 7.90
N THR A 16 21.42 -2.51 6.58
CA THR A 16 22.01 -3.65 5.89
C THR A 16 23.52 -3.78 6.18
N GLU A 17 24.22 -2.66 6.34
CA GLU A 17 25.62 -2.64 6.76
C GLU A 17 25.78 -3.13 8.22
N GLU A 18 24.99 -2.59 9.16
CA GLU A 18 24.98 -2.99 10.56
C GLU A 18 24.69 -4.49 10.75
N LEU A 19 23.81 -5.07 9.92
CA LEU A 19 23.46 -6.48 9.96
C LEU A 19 24.41 -7.40 9.20
N GLY A 20 25.43 -6.87 8.52
CA GLY A 20 26.30 -7.65 7.65
C GLY A 20 25.54 -8.30 6.49
N PHE A 21 24.50 -7.64 5.99
CA PHE A 21 23.65 -8.17 4.92
C PHE A 21 24.42 -8.24 3.59
N PRO A 22 24.21 -9.27 2.73
CA PRO A 22 24.92 -9.38 1.47
C PRO A 22 24.76 -8.14 0.60
N ARG A 23 25.88 -7.51 0.21
CA ARG A 23 25.87 -6.19 -0.48
C ARG A 23 25.04 -6.19 -1.76
N GLU A 24 25.10 -7.25 -2.55
CA GLU A 24 24.30 -7.36 -3.78
C GLU A 24 22.79 -7.28 -3.48
N LYS A 25 22.32 -8.00 -2.45
CA LYS A 25 20.92 -7.97 -2.04
C LYS A 25 20.53 -6.60 -1.45
N ALA A 26 21.45 -5.95 -0.72
CA ALA A 26 21.22 -4.60 -0.21
C ALA A 26 20.99 -3.62 -1.37
N ILE A 27 21.84 -3.64 -2.39
CA ILE A 27 21.70 -2.80 -3.59
C ILE A 27 20.37 -3.07 -4.32
N MET A 28 19.92 -4.32 -4.40
CA MET A 28 18.63 -4.65 -4.98
C MET A 28 17.47 -4.03 -4.18
N LEU A 29 17.51 -4.12 -2.85
CA LEU A 29 16.49 -3.50 -1.98
C LEU A 29 16.51 -1.97 -2.08
N GLU A 30 17.69 -1.37 -2.10
CA GLU A 30 17.86 0.08 -2.30
C GLU A 30 17.26 0.52 -3.66
N HIS A 31 17.52 -0.27 -4.72
CA HIS A 31 16.92 -0.02 -6.03
C HIS A 31 15.40 -0.12 -6.02
N MET A 32 14.83 -1.10 -5.31
CA MET A 32 13.37 -1.21 -5.16
C MET A 32 12.78 0.06 -4.55
N ILE A 33 13.38 0.57 -3.46
CA ILE A 33 12.95 1.83 -2.84
C ILE A 33 13.14 3.01 -3.82
N LEU A 34 14.25 3.05 -4.54
CA LEU A 34 14.57 4.12 -5.46
C LEU A 34 13.60 4.19 -6.66
N ALA A 35 13.09 3.04 -7.09
CA ALA A 35 12.34 2.88 -8.35
C ALA A 35 10.82 2.74 -8.16
N HIS A 36 10.30 2.57 -6.93
CA HIS A 36 8.91 2.17 -6.73
C HIS A 36 7.86 3.17 -7.23
N HIS A 37 8.17 4.48 -7.28
CA HIS A 37 7.26 5.47 -7.88
C HIS A 37 7.31 5.51 -9.41
N TYR A 38 8.22 4.79 -10.05
CA TYR A 38 8.37 4.61 -11.49
C TYR A 38 8.80 5.86 -12.26
N GLU A 39 8.09 6.97 -12.14
CA GLU A 39 8.33 8.20 -12.91
C GLU A 39 9.09 9.25 -12.08
N PRO A 40 10.00 10.02 -12.72
CA PRO A 40 10.75 11.09 -12.05
C PRO A 40 9.89 12.17 -11.42
N GLU A 41 8.71 12.44 -12.00
CA GLU A 41 7.73 13.41 -11.50
C GLU A 41 7.21 13.03 -10.12
N TYR A 42 7.21 11.74 -9.78
CA TYR A 42 6.85 11.21 -8.47
C TYR A 42 8.06 10.99 -7.56
N GLY A 43 9.27 11.34 -8.04
CA GLY A 43 10.50 11.33 -7.27
C GLY A 43 11.39 10.11 -7.45
N SER A 44 11.05 9.16 -8.32
CA SER A 44 11.91 8.03 -8.65
C SER A 44 12.88 8.35 -9.77
N PRO A 45 14.20 8.40 -9.52
CA PRO A 45 15.18 8.73 -10.56
C PRO A 45 15.44 7.58 -11.55
N LYS A 46 14.91 6.39 -11.27
CA LYS A 46 15.09 5.16 -12.05
C LYS A 46 13.80 4.39 -12.13
N LYS A 47 13.57 3.74 -13.26
CA LYS A 47 12.53 2.72 -13.41
C LYS A 47 12.99 1.40 -12.84
N PRO A 48 12.07 0.50 -12.45
CA PRO A 48 12.41 -0.85 -12.02
C PRO A 48 13.27 -1.59 -13.05
N LEU A 49 14.32 -2.28 -12.60
CA LEU A 49 15.25 -3.00 -13.49
C LEU A 49 15.19 -4.53 -13.34
N PHE A 50 14.35 -5.03 -12.44
CA PHE A 50 14.15 -6.46 -12.22
C PHE A 50 12.72 -6.73 -11.72
N PRO A 51 12.22 -7.98 -11.83
CA PRO A 51 10.80 -8.30 -11.60
C PRO A 51 10.26 -7.90 -10.23
N GLU A 52 11.01 -8.09 -9.16
CA GLU A 52 10.57 -7.78 -7.80
C GLU A 52 10.38 -6.28 -7.60
N ALA A 53 11.22 -5.44 -8.23
CA ALA A 53 11.07 -3.99 -8.19
C ALA A 53 9.82 -3.53 -8.97
N GLU A 54 9.52 -4.16 -10.10
CA GLU A 54 8.30 -3.92 -10.88
C GLU A 54 7.05 -4.31 -10.07
N VAL A 55 7.06 -5.47 -9.43
CA VAL A 55 5.97 -5.93 -8.56
C VAL A 55 5.74 -4.93 -7.42
N LEU A 56 6.79 -4.45 -6.75
CA LEU A 56 6.66 -3.47 -5.66
C LEU A 56 5.96 -2.19 -6.14
N HIS A 57 6.32 -1.68 -7.31
CA HIS A 57 5.68 -0.51 -7.91
C HIS A 57 4.16 -0.71 -8.05
N TYR A 58 3.72 -1.83 -8.63
CA TYR A 58 2.29 -2.10 -8.80
C TYR A 58 1.56 -2.35 -7.49
N LEU A 59 2.22 -2.98 -6.51
CA LEU A 59 1.63 -3.19 -5.18
C LEU A 59 1.43 -1.86 -4.44
N ASP A 60 2.39 -0.95 -4.52
CA ASP A 60 2.30 0.39 -3.93
C ASP A 60 1.13 1.18 -4.53
N ILE A 61 1.00 1.21 -5.85
CA ILE A 61 -0.14 1.83 -6.53
C ILE A 61 -1.46 1.15 -6.14
N LEU A 62 -1.49 -0.18 -6.10
CA LEU A 62 -2.69 -0.92 -5.75
C LEU A 62 -3.15 -0.57 -4.34
N ASP A 63 -2.23 -0.58 -3.37
CA ASP A 63 -2.51 -0.27 -1.97
C ASP A 63 -3.09 1.16 -1.83
N ALA A 64 -2.44 2.14 -2.43
CA ALA A 64 -2.92 3.54 -2.43
C ALA A 64 -4.32 3.67 -3.05
N ARG A 65 -4.57 3.02 -4.19
CA ARG A 65 -5.88 3.06 -4.86
C ARG A 65 -6.96 2.34 -4.05
N MET A 66 -6.64 1.22 -3.43
CA MET A 66 -7.57 0.50 -2.56
C MET A 66 -7.93 1.30 -1.31
N PHE A 67 -6.95 1.98 -0.71
CA PHE A 67 -7.19 2.90 0.41
C PHE A 67 -8.15 4.03 0.02
N ASP A 68 -7.91 4.69 -1.11
CA ASP A 68 -8.79 5.77 -1.60
C ASP A 68 -10.20 5.27 -1.94
N MET A 69 -10.32 4.07 -2.52
CA MET A 69 -11.61 3.43 -2.79
C MET A 69 -12.38 3.15 -1.49
N GLN A 70 -11.69 2.59 -0.50
CA GLN A 70 -12.29 2.26 0.78
C GLN A 70 -12.77 3.53 1.49
N ALA A 71 -11.94 4.56 1.57
CA ALA A 71 -12.29 5.85 2.18
C ALA A 71 -13.52 6.50 1.51
N ALA A 72 -13.60 6.44 0.18
CA ALA A 72 -14.74 6.96 -0.56
C ALA A 72 -16.04 6.19 -0.27
N LEU A 73 -15.94 4.85 -0.15
CA LEU A 73 -17.10 4.00 0.11
C LEU A 73 -17.54 4.02 1.58
N GLU A 74 -16.67 4.31 2.53
CA GLU A 74 -17.06 4.52 3.94
C GLU A 74 -18.10 5.64 4.08
N ASN A 75 -17.93 6.72 3.33
CA ASN A 75 -18.81 7.88 3.33
C ASN A 75 -19.97 7.79 2.31
N THR A 76 -20.24 6.61 1.76
CA THR A 76 -21.29 6.40 0.75
C THR A 76 -22.36 5.47 1.32
N GLU A 77 -23.62 5.81 1.11
CA GLU A 77 -24.73 4.95 1.51
C GLU A 77 -24.81 3.69 0.62
N PRO A 78 -25.18 2.53 1.17
CA PRO A 78 -25.40 1.31 0.39
C PRO A 78 -26.40 1.53 -0.77
N GLY A 79 -26.06 1.00 -1.93
CA GLY A 79 -26.87 1.17 -3.16
C GLY A 79 -26.67 2.51 -3.87
N GLN A 80 -25.75 3.36 -3.40
CA GLN A 80 -25.47 4.66 -3.96
C GLN A 80 -24.06 4.75 -4.57
N PHE A 81 -23.82 5.81 -5.33
CA PHE A 81 -22.52 6.19 -5.84
C PHE A 81 -21.87 7.23 -4.93
N SER A 82 -20.56 7.10 -4.72
CA SER A 82 -19.76 8.10 -4.02
C SER A 82 -19.74 9.43 -4.77
N GLU A 83 -19.23 10.46 -4.13
CA GLU A 83 -18.73 11.64 -4.83
C GLU A 83 -17.54 11.26 -5.75
N LYS A 84 -17.16 12.18 -6.64
CA LYS A 84 -16.02 11.99 -7.52
C LYS A 84 -14.72 11.94 -6.72
N VAL A 85 -13.95 10.88 -6.89
CA VAL A 85 -12.64 10.70 -6.24
C VAL A 85 -11.54 11.16 -7.19
N ARG A 86 -10.91 12.28 -6.86
CA ARG A 86 -9.90 12.91 -7.71
C ARG A 86 -8.70 12.00 -8.00
N THR A 87 -8.22 11.31 -6.98
CA THR A 87 -7.07 10.37 -7.08
C THR A 87 -7.39 9.10 -7.85
N LEU A 88 -8.66 8.84 -8.12
CA LEU A 88 -9.16 7.70 -8.90
C LEU A 88 -9.76 8.16 -10.24
N ASP A 89 -9.05 9.01 -10.95
CA ASP A 89 -9.43 9.49 -12.29
C ASP A 89 -10.80 10.21 -12.33
N ASN A 90 -11.16 10.88 -11.24
CA ASN A 90 -12.46 11.52 -11.02
C ASN A 90 -13.67 10.58 -11.14
N ARG A 91 -13.47 9.28 -10.88
CA ARG A 91 -14.57 8.30 -10.91
C ARG A 91 -15.46 8.40 -9.68
N ARG A 92 -16.71 8.01 -9.86
CA ARG A 92 -17.65 7.71 -8.78
C ARG A 92 -17.64 6.20 -8.55
N LEU A 93 -17.64 5.79 -7.30
CA LEU A 93 -17.63 4.37 -6.91
C LEU A 93 -19.01 3.96 -6.44
N TYR A 94 -19.46 2.80 -6.89
CA TYR A 94 -20.73 2.23 -6.42
C TYR A 94 -20.51 1.41 -5.14
N LYS A 95 -21.29 1.69 -4.10
CA LYS A 95 -21.35 0.86 -2.89
C LYS A 95 -22.51 -0.12 -3.01
N PRO A 96 -22.25 -1.43 -3.13
CA PRO A 96 -23.31 -2.44 -3.22
C PRO A 96 -24.21 -2.43 -1.97
N ALA A 97 -25.51 -2.59 -2.15
CA ALA A 97 -26.45 -2.62 -1.03
C ALA A 97 -26.25 -3.82 -0.09
N PHE A 98 -25.66 -4.92 -0.59
CA PHE A 98 -25.36 -6.12 0.18
C PHE A 98 -24.00 -6.09 0.89
N ALA A 99 -23.12 -5.11 0.59
CA ALA A 99 -21.76 -5.05 1.12
C ALA A 99 -21.69 -4.81 2.64
N GLY A 100 -22.77 -4.28 3.24
CA GLY A 100 -22.82 -4.01 4.68
C GLY A 100 -22.86 -5.25 5.56
N ALA A 101 -23.45 -6.35 5.10
CA ALA A 101 -23.56 -7.59 5.87
C ALA A 101 -22.26 -8.41 5.83
N ALA A 102 -21.67 -8.57 4.65
CA ALA A 102 -20.49 -9.45 4.48
C ALA A 102 -19.21 -8.92 5.16
N LEU A 103 -19.02 -7.60 5.22
CA LEU A 103 -17.86 -7.00 5.91
C LEU A 103 -18.02 -7.01 7.43
N ALA A 104 -19.24 -6.82 7.93
CA ALA A 104 -19.53 -6.93 9.36
C ALA A 104 -19.30 -8.35 9.86
N ASP A 105 -19.77 -9.37 9.13
CA ASP A 105 -19.58 -10.77 9.45
C ASP A 105 -18.09 -11.18 9.42
N ALA A 106 -17.33 -10.73 8.43
CA ALA A 106 -15.90 -11.02 8.34
C ALA A 106 -15.10 -10.37 9.47
N GLN A 107 -15.42 -9.14 9.85
CA GLN A 107 -14.78 -8.46 10.98
C GLN A 107 -15.15 -9.08 12.33
N GLN A 108 -16.37 -9.58 12.47
CA GLN A 108 -16.82 -10.24 13.67
C GLN A 108 -16.14 -11.59 13.85
N VAL A 109 -16.03 -12.41 12.80
CA VAL A 109 -15.29 -13.66 12.77
C VAL A 109 -13.81 -13.43 13.12
N GLN A 110 -13.21 -12.37 12.61
CA GLN A 110 -11.82 -12.07 12.90
C GLN A 110 -11.59 -11.58 14.34
N ARG A 111 -12.54 -10.85 14.91
CA ARG A 111 -12.49 -10.43 16.33
C ARG A 111 -12.67 -11.61 17.28
N GLU A 112 -13.55 -12.54 16.97
CA GLU A 112 -13.80 -13.74 17.75
C GLU A 112 -12.60 -14.72 17.71
N ALA A 113 -11.91 -14.80 16.54
CA ALA A 113 -10.71 -15.61 16.38
C ALA A 113 -9.47 -15.07 17.12
N ILE A 114 -9.44 -13.77 17.46
CA ILE A 114 -8.33 -13.09 18.14
C ILE A 114 -8.61 -12.91 19.64
N ALA A 115 -9.84 -13.14 20.10
CA ALA A 115 -10.19 -13.04 21.52
C ALA A 115 -9.37 -14.07 22.32
N PRO A 116 -8.58 -13.66 23.33
CA PRO A 116 -7.87 -14.62 24.16
C PRO A 116 -8.88 -15.49 24.91
N GLU A 117 -8.70 -16.82 24.84
CA GLU A 117 -9.43 -17.74 25.70
C GLU A 117 -9.22 -17.30 27.15
N GLN A 118 -10.28 -16.79 27.75
CA GLN A 118 -10.33 -16.60 29.20
C GLN A 118 -10.44 -17.99 29.82
N ASN A 119 -9.30 -18.65 29.98
CA ASN A 119 -9.23 -19.84 30.83
C ASN A 119 -9.24 -19.40 32.30
N LEU A 120 -10.19 -19.90 32.97
CA LEU A 120 -10.43 -19.98 34.42
C LEU A 120 -9.17 -20.36 35.24
#